data_4a95c07f132403c786b8d3ce4e41cd15
#
_entry.id   4a95c07f132403c786b8d3ce4e41cd15
#
_cell.length_a   1.000
_cell.length_b   1.000
_cell.length_c   1.000
_cell.angle_alpha   90.00
_cell.angle_beta   90.00
_cell.angle_gamma   90.00
#
_symmetry.space_group_name_H-M   'P 1'
#
loop_
_entity.id
_entity.type
_entity.pdbx_description
1 polymer ?
#
loop_
_entity_poly.entity_id
_entity_poly.type
_entity_poly.pdbx_seq_one_letter_code
_entity_poly.pdbx_strand_id
1 'polypeptide(L)'
;MTEDAPKELNAKAYAMTIKEDEALNQWLDEQLKTGLNKESKSRYATSCFYIPKKDGSLQLVQDFRKLNQVTIKDKTPLPLIGEVIDKLKEAKYFNKLDLIWGYNNIRIKEGDKWKAAFLTNKGLFEPQVIYFGLYNFPGTFQWIINSIFQELLYKGVLANYMDDFVIPVKDIKELKERTIRFLKITERHNLCFKQSKCNFNIEEIPILGVIVGKGQVQMETNKVKAVKEWKTPTKIKEVESFLGFANFYR
;
A
#
# COMPACT_ATOMS: atom_id res chain seq x y z
N MET A 1 13.15 -17.66 -2.97
CA MET A 1 14.47 -17.09 -3.23
C MET A 1 14.99 -17.66 -4.52
N THR A 2 15.83 -16.91 -5.24
CA THR A 2 16.53 -17.43 -6.43
C THR A 2 17.55 -18.50 -6.03
N GLU A 3 18.00 -19.32 -6.98
CA GLU A 3 19.00 -20.36 -6.73
C GLU A 3 20.35 -19.77 -6.28
N ASP A 4 20.68 -18.58 -6.79
CA ASP A 4 21.90 -17.82 -6.46
C ASP A 4 21.77 -16.97 -5.18
N ALA A 5 20.71 -17.15 -4.40
CA ALA A 5 20.53 -16.36 -3.18
C ALA A 5 21.66 -16.64 -2.18
N PRO A 6 22.31 -15.62 -1.60
CA PRO A 6 23.41 -15.81 -0.67
C PRO A 6 22.92 -16.55 0.58
N LYS A 7 23.82 -17.31 1.22
CA LYS A 7 23.49 -18.03 2.47
C LYS A 7 23.15 -17.09 3.63
N GLU A 8 23.68 -15.87 3.59
CA GLU A 8 23.44 -14.81 4.56
C GLU A 8 23.34 -13.46 3.88
N LEU A 9 22.61 -12.55 4.48
CA LEU A 9 22.39 -11.20 3.97
C LEU A 9 22.63 -10.20 5.09
N ASN A 10 23.83 -9.59 5.06
CA ASN A 10 24.27 -8.70 6.12
C ASN A 10 23.84 -7.26 5.87
N ALA A 11 23.35 -6.62 6.93
CA ALA A 11 23.03 -5.20 6.98
C ALA A 11 23.76 -4.51 8.12
N LYS A 12 23.85 -3.19 8.06
CA LYS A 12 24.33 -2.35 9.16
C LYS A 12 23.15 -1.58 9.73
N ALA A 13 23.08 -1.45 11.04
CA ALA A 13 22.16 -0.53 11.66
C ALA A 13 22.57 0.91 11.29
N TYR A 14 21.59 1.71 10.91
CA TYR A 14 21.82 3.16 10.71
C TYR A 14 21.86 3.88 12.05
N ALA A 15 22.68 4.92 12.12
CA ALA A 15 22.64 5.84 13.24
C ALA A 15 21.28 6.55 13.28
N MET A 16 20.74 6.68 14.48
CA MET A 16 19.43 7.32 14.72
C MET A 16 19.64 8.53 15.63
N THR A 17 18.85 9.56 15.42
CA THR A 17 18.73 10.68 16.35
C THR A 17 18.04 10.22 17.64
N ILE A 18 18.16 10.99 18.73
CA ILE A 18 17.50 10.67 20.01
C ILE A 18 15.99 10.49 19.81
N LYS A 19 15.35 11.37 19.03
CA LYS A 19 13.91 11.30 18.72
C LYS A 19 13.53 10.03 17.96
N GLU A 20 14.36 9.60 17.02
CA GLU A 20 14.14 8.36 16.26
C GLU A 20 14.35 7.13 17.13
N ASP A 21 15.32 7.15 18.05
CA ASP A 21 15.56 6.04 18.96
C ASP A 21 14.43 5.87 19.98
N GLU A 22 13.88 6.97 20.50
CA GLU A 22 12.69 6.95 21.35
C GLU A 22 11.47 6.39 20.61
N ALA A 23 11.26 6.85 19.37
CA ALA A 23 10.19 6.34 18.52
C ALA A 23 10.37 4.85 18.20
N LEU A 24 11.61 4.38 18.00
CA LEU A 24 11.91 2.97 17.78
C LEU A 24 11.59 2.12 19.00
N ASN A 25 11.94 2.57 20.21
CA ASN A 25 11.66 1.85 21.45
C ASN A 25 10.14 1.66 21.59
N GLN A 26 9.37 2.74 21.48
CA GLN A 26 7.90 2.68 21.58
C GLN A 26 7.29 1.75 20.54
N TRP A 27 7.75 1.86 19.29
CA TRP A 27 7.27 1.03 18.19
C TRP A 27 7.62 -0.46 18.40
N LEU A 28 8.86 -0.78 18.81
CA LEU A 28 9.28 -2.16 19.09
C LEU A 28 8.47 -2.78 20.23
N ASP A 29 8.26 -2.06 21.33
CA ASP A 29 7.47 -2.52 22.46
C ASP A 29 6.05 -2.88 22.04
N GLU A 30 5.42 -2.02 21.21
CA GLU A 30 4.10 -2.28 20.66
C GLU A 30 4.08 -3.51 19.74
N GLN A 31 5.07 -3.61 18.84
CA GLN A 31 5.14 -4.72 17.87
C GLN A 31 5.41 -6.07 18.55
N LEU A 32 6.26 -6.10 19.57
CA LEU A 32 6.55 -7.32 20.34
C LEU A 32 5.32 -7.71 21.19
N LYS A 33 4.67 -6.75 21.84
CA LYS A 33 3.46 -6.97 22.64
C LYS A 33 2.30 -7.50 21.81
N THR A 34 2.13 -7.00 20.58
CA THR A 34 1.07 -7.44 19.66
C THR A 34 1.43 -8.70 18.89
N GLY A 35 2.66 -9.19 18.99
CA GLY A 35 3.14 -10.37 18.27
C GLY A 35 3.29 -10.17 16.76
N LEU A 36 3.33 -8.92 16.29
CA LEU A 36 3.56 -8.58 14.88
C LEU A 36 5.04 -8.71 14.50
N ASN A 37 5.94 -8.63 15.48
CA ASN A 37 7.35 -8.93 15.37
C ASN A 37 7.80 -9.85 16.49
N LYS A 38 8.91 -10.53 16.30
CA LYS A 38 9.62 -11.27 17.34
C LYS A 38 11.13 -11.09 17.19
N GLU A 39 11.89 -11.31 18.26
CA GLU A 39 13.33 -11.40 18.19
C GLU A 39 13.76 -12.52 17.23
N SER A 40 14.86 -12.31 16.54
CA SER A 40 15.34 -13.22 15.51
C SER A 40 16.80 -13.58 15.68
N LYS A 41 17.14 -14.79 15.24
CA LYS A 41 18.53 -15.25 15.03
C LYS A 41 18.80 -15.52 13.55
N SER A 42 18.06 -14.79 12.69
CA SER A 42 18.17 -14.96 11.24
C SER A 42 19.58 -14.64 10.74
N ARG A 43 20.02 -15.40 9.75
CA ARG A 43 21.20 -15.07 8.94
C ARG A 43 20.94 -14.01 7.87
N TYR A 44 19.68 -13.60 7.69
CA TYR A 44 19.30 -12.47 6.85
C TYR A 44 18.98 -11.27 7.72
N ALA A 45 19.50 -10.12 7.33
CA ALA A 45 19.20 -8.85 7.97
C ALA A 45 19.06 -7.77 6.91
N THR A 46 18.08 -6.91 7.07
CA THR A 46 17.94 -5.67 6.30
C THR A 46 18.05 -4.48 7.25
N SER A 47 18.56 -3.35 6.76
CA SER A 47 18.61 -2.12 7.56
C SER A 47 17.21 -1.50 7.67
N CYS A 48 16.99 -0.70 8.70
CA CYS A 48 15.80 0.13 8.82
C CYS A 48 16.17 1.58 9.11
N PHE A 49 15.30 2.51 8.71
CA PHE A 49 15.47 3.95 8.91
C PHE A 49 14.10 4.63 9.00
N TYR A 50 14.11 5.86 9.51
CA TYR A 50 12.89 6.64 9.61
C TYR A 50 12.71 7.60 8.43
N ILE A 51 11.46 7.74 7.99
CA ILE A 51 11.03 8.75 7.02
C ILE A 51 10.01 9.66 7.69
N PRO A 52 10.18 10.99 7.63
CA PRO A 52 9.18 11.92 8.13
C PRO A 52 7.96 11.92 7.21
N LYS A 53 6.76 11.80 7.80
CA LYS A 53 5.49 11.97 7.09
C LYS A 53 5.15 13.46 6.97
N LYS A 54 4.18 13.77 6.12
CA LYS A 54 3.69 15.15 5.92
C LYS A 54 3.10 15.78 7.18
N ASP A 55 2.59 14.99 8.09
CA ASP A 55 2.06 15.39 9.39
C ASP A 55 3.13 15.52 10.48
N GLY A 56 4.41 15.34 10.13
CA GLY A 56 5.55 15.42 11.05
C GLY A 56 5.79 14.13 11.86
N SER A 57 4.93 13.12 11.76
CA SER A 57 5.17 11.82 12.38
C SER A 57 6.28 11.05 11.67
N LEU A 58 6.91 10.11 12.39
CA LEU A 58 7.98 9.26 11.87
C LEU A 58 7.41 7.91 11.41
N GLN A 59 7.88 7.42 10.28
CA GLN A 59 7.55 6.08 9.79
C GLN A 59 8.82 5.25 9.66
N LEU A 60 8.88 4.13 10.38
CA LEU A 60 9.97 3.16 10.22
C LEU A 60 9.81 2.42 8.90
N VAL A 61 10.89 2.36 8.14
CA VAL A 61 10.95 1.68 6.83
C VAL A 61 12.11 0.70 6.84
N GLN A 62 11.88 -0.52 6.35
CA GLN A 62 12.91 -1.53 6.16
C GLN A 62 13.44 -1.47 4.73
N ASP A 63 14.75 -1.51 4.57
CA ASP A 63 15.40 -1.52 3.25
C ASP A 63 15.49 -2.93 2.66
N PHE A 64 14.44 -3.37 2.04
CA PHE A 64 14.40 -4.68 1.39
C PHE A 64 15.05 -4.74 -0.01
N ARG A 65 15.75 -3.69 -0.47
CA ARG A 65 16.33 -3.68 -1.83
C ARG A 65 17.23 -4.88 -2.10
N LYS A 66 18.13 -5.24 -1.18
CA LYS A 66 19.00 -6.41 -1.31
C LYS A 66 18.21 -7.72 -1.32
N LEU A 67 17.21 -7.84 -0.43
CA LEU A 67 16.32 -9.01 -0.37
C LEU A 67 15.51 -9.15 -1.67
N ASN A 68 14.99 -8.05 -2.19
CA ASN A 68 14.21 -8.03 -3.43
C ASN A 68 15.03 -8.47 -4.66
N GLN A 69 16.34 -8.23 -4.67
CA GLN A 69 17.21 -8.69 -5.77
C GLN A 69 17.26 -10.22 -5.88
N VAL A 70 17.21 -10.91 -4.74
CA VAL A 70 17.30 -12.38 -4.64
C VAL A 70 15.95 -13.05 -4.40
N THR A 71 14.86 -12.30 -4.44
CA THR A 71 13.49 -12.82 -4.34
C THR A 71 12.99 -13.24 -5.72
N ILE A 72 12.44 -14.47 -5.83
CA ILE A 72 11.71 -14.89 -7.03
C ILE A 72 10.49 -13.98 -7.18
N LYS A 73 10.44 -13.30 -8.32
CA LYS A 73 9.42 -12.28 -8.59
C LYS A 73 8.09 -12.94 -8.94
N ASP A 74 7.05 -12.61 -8.17
CA ASP A 74 5.68 -12.93 -8.52
C ASP A 74 5.25 -12.10 -9.74
N LYS A 75 4.59 -12.76 -10.69
CA LYS A 75 4.09 -12.15 -11.92
C LYS A 75 2.60 -11.82 -11.87
N THR A 76 1.98 -11.93 -10.68
CA THR A 76 0.57 -11.56 -10.50
C THR A 76 0.36 -10.11 -10.92
N PRO A 77 -0.47 -9.85 -11.95
CA PRO A 77 -0.68 -8.49 -12.43
C PRO A 77 -1.51 -7.69 -11.44
N LEU A 78 -1.19 -6.41 -11.29
CA LEU A 78 -2.10 -5.44 -10.68
C LEU A 78 -3.19 -5.06 -11.69
N PRO A 79 -4.39 -4.66 -11.24
CA PRO A 79 -5.42 -4.13 -12.13
C PRO A 79 -4.88 -2.94 -12.94
N LEU A 80 -5.28 -2.84 -14.19
CA LEU A 80 -4.94 -1.67 -14.99
C LEU A 80 -5.70 -0.45 -14.48
N ILE A 81 -4.99 0.64 -14.22
CA ILE A 81 -5.57 1.88 -13.68
C ILE A 81 -6.71 2.37 -14.57
N GLY A 82 -6.54 2.32 -15.90
CA GLY A 82 -7.59 2.68 -16.86
C GLY A 82 -8.87 1.84 -16.67
N GLU A 83 -8.76 0.53 -16.49
CA GLU A 83 -9.92 -0.35 -16.27
C GLU A 83 -10.65 -0.04 -14.95
N VAL A 84 -9.89 0.31 -13.90
CA VAL A 84 -10.50 0.74 -12.62
C VAL A 84 -11.27 2.04 -12.81
N ILE A 85 -10.67 3.02 -13.49
CA ILE A 85 -11.30 4.31 -13.78
C ILE A 85 -12.54 4.12 -14.67
N ASP A 86 -12.46 3.27 -15.69
CA ASP A 86 -13.58 3.01 -16.62
C ASP A 86 -14.80 2.42 -15.90
N LYS A 87 -14.59 1.56 -14.91
CA LYS A 87 -15.69 1.04 -14.06
C LYS A 87 -16.38 2.12 -13.23
N LEU A 88 -15.70 3.23 -12.97
CA LEU A 88 -16.21 4.31 -12.13
C LEU A 88 -16.89 5.43 -12.93
N LYS A 89 -16.55 5.62 -14.21
CA LYS A 89 -17.02 6.76 -15.05
C LYS A 89 -18.53 6.88 -15.12
N GLU A 90 -19.26 5.77 -15.15
CA GLU A 90 -20.71 5.77 -15.31
C GLU A 90 -21.48 5.94 -13.99
N ALA A 91 -20.78 5.89 -12.86
CA ALA A 91 -21.41 6.05 -11.56
C ALA A 91 -21.63 7.53 -11.23
N LYS A 92 -22.68 7.77 -10.45
CA LYS A 92 -23.03 9.12 -9.96
C LYS A 92 -22.70 9.31 -8.48
N TYR A 93 -22.71 8.22 -7.72
CA TYR A 93 -22.45 8.25 -6.28
C TYR A 93 -21.45 7.17 -5.90
N PHE A 94 -20.64 7.48 -4.90
CA PHE A 94 -19.56 6.62 -4.48
C PHE A 94 -19.49 6.53 -2.95
N ASN A 95 -19.08 5.35 -2.46
CA ASN A 95 -18.45 5.22 -1.14
C ASN A 95 -17.01 4.80 -1.35
N LYS A 96 -16.07 5.56 -0.79
CA LYS A 96 -14.65 5.22 -0.75
C LYS A 96 -14.27 4.76 0.65
N LEU A 97 -13.61 3.60 0.72
CA LEU A 97 -13.17 3.01 1.97
C LEU A 97 -11.65 2.75 1.90
N ASP A 98 -10.93 3.15 2.95
CA ASP A 98 -9.48 3.01 3.08
C ASP A 98 -9.20 1.98 4.18
N LEU A 99 -8.49 0.90 3.85
CA LEU A 99 -8.22 -0.20 4.75
C LEU A 99 -7.20 0.19 5.82
N ILE A 100 -7.52 -0.06 7.10
CA ILE A 100 -6.54 0.12 8.17
C ILE A 100 -5.52 -1.00 8.08
N TRP A 101 -4.24 -0.64 7.96
CA TRP A 101 -3.13 -1.57 8.06
C TRP A 101 -3.34 -2.82 7.19
N GLY A 102 -3.93 -2.65 6.01
CA GLY A 102 -4.25 -3.75 5.09
C GLY A 102 -3.10 -4.73 4.90
N TYR A 103 -1.91 -4.23 5.05
CA TYR A 103 -0.67 -4.94 4.93
C TYR A 103 -0.33 -5.78 6.16
N ASN A 104 -0.53 -5.27 7.36
CA ASN A 104 -0.25 -5.99 8.62
C ASN A 104 -1.28 -7.12 8.90
N ASN A 105 -2.30 -7.24 8.06
CA ASN A 105 -3.27 -8.34 8.16
C ASN A 105 -2.81 -9.61 7.41
N ILE A 106 -1.79 -9.50 6.56
CA ILE A 106 -1.29 -10.65 5.80
C ILE A 106 -0.07 -11.23 6.52
N ARG A 107 -0.21 -12.46 7.00
CA ARG A 107 0.88 -13.18 7.65
C ARG A 107 1.90 -13.68 6.64
N ILE A 108 3.18 -13.55 6.97
CA ILE A 108 4.25 -14.21 6.22
C ILE A 108 4.14 -15.72 6.49
N LYS A 109 4.32 -16.51 5.42
CA LYS A 109 4.29 -17.97 5.50
C LYS A 109 5.24 -18.47 6.59
N GLU A 110 4.78 -19.46 7.35
CA GLU A 110 5.63 -20.13 8.34
C GLU A 110 6.87 -20.73 7.67
N GLY A 111 8.03 -20.57 8.30
CA GLY A 111 9.32 -20.97 7.71
C GLY A 111 9.95 -19.93 6.77
N ASP A 112 9.23 -18.85 6.39
CA ASP A 112 9.77 -17.79 5.52
C ASP A 112 10.02 -16.45 6.25
N LYS A 113 9.54 -16.30 7.47
CA LYS A 113 9.59 -15.07 8.27
C LYS A 113 11.01 -14.53 8.46
N TRP A 114 11.96 -15.43 8.75
CA TRP A 114 13.37 -15.11 8.94
C TRP A 114 14.02 -14.40 7.75
N LYS A 115 13.50 -14.61 6.52
CA LYS A 115 14.02 -13.97 5.30
C LYS A 115 13.84 -12.46 5.31
N ALA A 116 12.78 -11.97 5.97
CA ALA A 116 12.45 -10.54 6.07
C ALA A 116 12.96 -9.90 7.37
N ALA A 117 13.89 -10.55 8.08
CA ALA A 117 14.44 -10.01 9.32
C ALA A 117 15.13 -8.66 9.09
N PHE A 118 15.00 -7.75 10.05
CA PHE A 118 15.57 -6.42 10.01
C PHE A 118 16.36 -6.09 11.27
N LEU A 119 17.44 -5.37 11.06
CA LEU A 119 18.40 -5.00 12.09
C LEU A 119 18.16 -3.57 12.57
N THR A 120 18.07 -3.42 13.88
CA THR A 120 18.02 -2.14 14.56
C THR A 120 19.24 -2.01 15.50
N ASN A 121 19.43 -0.85 16.11
CA ASN A 121 20.40 -0.66 17.20
C ASN A 121 20.02 -1.41 18.49
N LYS A 122 18.80 -1.97 18.58
CA LYS A 122 18.29 -2.76 19.73
C LYS A 122 18.37 -4.27 19.50
N GLY A 123 18.68 -4.71 18.30
CA GLY A 123 18.76 -6.13 17.96
C GLY A 123 18.20 -6.46 16.59
N LEU A 124 18.09 -7.76 16.33
CA LEU A 124 17.55 -8.33 15.11
C LEU A 124 16.13 -8.84 15.36
N PHE A 125 15.20 -8.42 14.52
CA PHE A 125 13.80 -8.78 14.62
C PHE A 125 13.29 -9.38 13.32
N GLU A 126 12.30 -10.26 13.40
CA GLU A 126 11.62 -10.79 12.21
C GLU A 126 10.13 -10.50 12.25
N PRO A 127 9.57 -10.01 11.13
CA PRO A 127 8.16 -9.70 11.01
C PRO A 127 7.34 -10.99 10.91
N GLN A 128 6.17 -10.99 11.55
CA GLN A 128 5.17 -12.06 11.42
C GLN A 128 4.17 -11.76 10.30
N VAL A 129 4.13 -10.51 9.87
CA VAL A 129 3.24 -9.96 8.84
C VAL A 129 4.06 -9.27 7.75
N ILE A 130 3.46 -9.04 6.60
CA ILE A 130 4.13 -8.42 5.48
C ILE A 130 4.31 -6.92 5.76
N TYR A 131 5.49 -6.41 5.43
CA TYR A 131 5.81 -4.98 5.46
C TYR A 131 5.93 -4.39 4.07
N PHE A 132 5.75 -3.08 3.98
CA PHE A 132 6.03 -2.32 2.76
C PHE A 132 7.48 -2.53 2.28
N GLY A 133 7.64 -2.53 0.97
CA GLY A 133 8.94 -2.61 0.33
C GLY A 133 9.35 -4.01 -0.10
N LEU A 134 8.65 -5.08 0.30
CA LEU A 134 8.82 -6.41 -0.27
C LEU A 134 8.28 -6.45 -1.71
N TYR A 135 9.07 -6.96 -2.66
CA TYR A 135 8.74 -6.94 -4.10
C TYR A 135 7.39 -7.59 -4.43
N ASN A 136 7.14 -8.77 -3.88
CA ASN A 136 5.94 -9.55 -4.21
C ASN A 136 4.68 -9.07 -3.48
N PHE A 137 4.86 -8.15 -2.55
CA PHE A 137 3.78 -7.72 -1.68
C PHE A 137 2.56 -7.16 -2.44
N PRO A 138 2.72 -6.19 -3.39
CA PRO A 138 1.55 -5.61 -4.07
C PRO A 138 0.71 -6.67 -4.81
N GLY A 139 1.36 -7.58 -5.54
CA GLY A 139 0.68 -8.66 -6.25
C GLY A 139 -0.03 -9.63 -5.31
N THR A 140 0.66 -10.07 -4.25
CA THR A 140 0.08 -10.97 -3.25
C THR A 140 -1.12 -10.34 -2.54
N PHE A 141 -1.01 -9.07 -2.15
CA PHE A 141 -2.09 -8.34 -1.51
C PHE A 141 -3.31 -8.24 -2.43
N GLN A 142 -3.11 -7.77 -3.66
CA GLN A 142 -4.18 -7.64 -4.64
C GLN A 142 -4.86 -8.98 -4.93
N TRP A 143 -4.08 -10.06 -5.03
CA TRP A 143 -4.63 -11.41 -5.23
C TRP A 143 -5.53 -11.83 -4.06
N ILE A 144 -5.11 -11.61 -2.81
CA ILE A 144 -5.91 -11.92 -1.62
C ILE A 144 -7.22 -11.12 -1.63
N ILE A 145 -7.14 -9.81 -1.88
CA ILE A 145 -8.31 -8.94 -1.95
C ILE A 145 -9.25 -9.38 -3.07
N ASN A 146 -8.72 -9.69 -4.24
CA ASN A 146 -9.52 -10.20 -5.35
C ASN A 146 -10.23 -11.53 -5.00
N SER A 147 -9.56 -12.41 -4.27
CA SER A 147 -10.16 -13.68 -3.83
C SER A 147 -11.28 -13.48 -2.81
N ILE A 148 -11.11 -12.56 -1.85
CA ILE A 148 -12.12 -12.24 -0.83
C ILE A 148 -13.35 -11.59 -1.45
N PHE A 149 -13.16 -10.66 -2.38
CA PHE A 149 -14.23 -9.85 -2.97
C PHE A 149 -14.60 -10.26 -4.40
N GLN A 150 -14.20 -11.45 -4.83
CA GLN A 150 -14.38 -11.95 -6.21
C GLN A 150 -15.79 -11.69 -6.76
N GLU A 151 -16.82 -12.03 -5.99
CA GLU A 151 -18.22 -11.87 -6.42
C GLU A 151 -18.59 -10.40 -6.65
N LEU A 152 -18.18 -9.51 -5.75
CA LEU A 152 -18.48 -8.07 -5.86
C LEU A 152 -17.72 -7.40 -7.01
N LEU A 153 -16.45 -7.79 -7.20
CA LEU A 153 -15.60 -7.30 -8.29
C LEU A 153 -16.13 -7.76 -9.65
N TYR A 154 -16.52 -9.04 -9.77
CA TYR A 154 -17.07 -9.59 -11.00
C TYR A 154 -18.40 -8.95 -11.40
N LYS A 155 -19.29 -8.69 -10.43
CA LYS A 155 -20.58 -8.03 -10.65
C LYS A 155 -20.48 -6.50 -10.84
N GLY A 156 -19.29 -5.91 -10.79
CA GLY A 156 -19.10 -4.46 -10.87
C GLY A 156 -19.68 -3.68 -9.68
N VAL A 157 -19.97 -4.36 -8.56
CA VAL A 157 -20.47 -3.74 -7.33
C VAL A 157 -19.35 -3.03 -6.58
N LEU A 158 -18.12 -3.48 -6.79
CA LEU A 158 -16.92 -2.98 -6.15
C LEU A 158 -15.84 -2.74 -7.21
N ALA A 159 -15.13 -1.62 -7.13
CA ALA A 159 -13.85 -1.40 -7.76
C ALA A 159 -12.78 -1.35 -6.67
N ASN A 160 -11.61 -1.93 -6.95
CA ASN A 160 -10.52 -1.96 -5.98
C ASN A 160 -9.17 -1.80 -6.69
N TYR A 161 -8.30 -1.07 -6.05
CA TYR A 161 -6.88 -1.00 -6.37
C TYR A 161 -6.08 -0.95 -5.08
N MET A 162 -5.40 -2.04 -4.76
CA MET A 162 -4.70 -2.20 -3.48
C MET A 162 -5.63 -1.97 -2.28
N ASP A 163 -5.31 -1.00 -1.43
CA ASP A 163 -6.04 -0.62 -0.22
C ASP A 163 -7.20 0.36 -0.45
N ASP A 164 -7.33 0.91 -1.65
CA ASP A 164 -8.44 1.76 -2.07
C ASP A 164 -9.63 0.92 -2.56
N PHE A 165 -10.75 0.97 -1.83
CA PHE A 165 -12.02 0.32 -2.19
C PHE A 165 -13.07 1.36 -2.56
N VAL A 166 -13.74 1.17 -3.67
CA VAL A 166 -14.80 2.06 -4.16
C VAL A 166 -16.04 1.28 -4.52
N ILE A 167 -17.17 1.70 -3.97
CA ILE A 167 -18.50 1.18 -4.28
C ILE A 167 -19.21 2.19 -5.16
N PRO A 168 -19.27 1.98 -6.50
CA PRO A 168 -19.93 2.87 -7.43
C PRO A 168 -21.40 2.51 -7.57
N VAL A 169 -22.29 3.51 -7.70
CA VAL A 169 -23.70 3.31 -8.05
C VAL A 169 -24.21 4.42 -8.99
N LYS A 170 -25.25 4.11 -9.76
CA LYS A 170 -26.00 5.11 -10.55
C LYS A 170 -27.15 5.72 -9.74
N ASP A 171 -27.76 4.95 -8.85
CA ASP A 171 -28.83 5.40 -7.94
C ASP A 171 -28.35 5.30 -6.47
N ILE A 172 -28.48 6.40 -5.75
CA ILE A 172 -28.06 6.50 -4.35
C ILE A 172 -28.77 5.47 -3.44
N LYS A 173 -29.97 5.04 -3.81
CA LYS A 173 -30.73 4.04 -3.05
C LYS A 173 -29.99 2.69 -2.97
N GLU A 174 -29.25 2.31 -4.01
CA GLU A 174 -28.47 1.07 -4.03
C GLU A 174 -27.22 1.14 -3.18
N LEU A 175 -26.71 2.34 -2.90
CA LEU A 175 -25.41 2.53 -2.24
C LEU A 175 -25.38 1.92 -0.85
N LYS A 176 -26.48 2.07 -0.08
CA LYS A 176 -26.61 1.51 1.26
C LYS A 176 -26.57 -0.03 1.24
N GLU A 177 -27.32 -0.65 0.34
CA GLU A 177 -27.37 -2.10 0.22
C GLU A 177 -26.02 -2.70 -0.16
N ARG A 178 -25.38 -2.13 -1.21
CA ARG A 178 -24.06 -2.55 -1.68
C ARG A 178 -23.00 -2.41 -0.58
N THR A 179 -23.05 -1.31 0.17
CA THR A 179 -22.13 -1.06 1.29
C THR A 179 -22.32 -2.08 2.41
N ILE A 180 -23.56 -2.37 2.81
CA ILE A 180 -23.84 -3.38 3.84
C ILE A 180 -23.31 -4.77 3.39
N ARG A 181 -23.51 -5.13 2.13
CA ARG A 181 -23.00 -6.39 1.58
C ARG A 181 -21.47 -6.46 1.63
N PHE A 182 -20.81 -5.37 1.25
CA PHE A 182 -19.36 -5.23 1.35
C PHE A 182 -18.89 -5.37 2.80
N LEU A 183 -19.48 -4.63 3.74
CA LEU A 183 -19.11 -4.67 5.15
C LEU A 183 -19.30 -6.05 5.80
N LYS A 184 -20.33 -6.81 5.42
CA LYS A 184 -20.50 -8.20 5.88
C LYS A 184 -19.36 -9.12 5.45
N ILE A 185 -18.79 -8.90 4.26
CA ILE A 185 -17.62 -9.66 3.81
C ILE A 185 -16.39 -9.24 4.58
N THR A 186 -16.18 -7.93 4.76
CA THR A 186 -15.03 -7.42 5.53
C THR A 186 -15.02 -7.92 6.96
N GLU A 187 -16.17 -7.96 7.62
CA GLU A 187 -16.32 -8.50 8.96
C GLU A 187 -15.89 -9.97 9.06
N ARG A 188 -16.34 -10.81 8.12
CA ARG A 188 -15.97 -12.24 8.07
C ARG A 188 -14.46 -12.47 7.91
N HIS A 189 -13.77 -11.53 7.27
CA HIS A 189 -12.33 -11.60 7.02
C HIS A 189 -11.49 -10.72 7.96
N ASN A 190 -12.11 -10.15 9.01
CA ASN A 190 -11.46 -9.26 9.98
C ASN A 190 -10.73 -8.07 9.32
N LEU A 191 -11.31 -7.53 8.24
CA LEU A 191 -10.77 -6.35 7.57
C LEU A 191 -11.38 -5.09 8.19
N CYS A 192 -10.52 -4.18 8.65
CA CYS A 192 -10.92 -2.94 9.30
C CYS A 192 -10.63 -1.72 8.42
N PHE A 193 -11.47 -0.68 8.51
CA PHE A 193 -11.34 0.54 7.74
C PHE A 193 -11.08 1.75 8.63
N LYS A 194 -10.27 2.67 8.12
CA LYS A 194 -9.98 3.92 8.82
C LYS A 194 -11.13 4.91 8.58
N GLN A 195 -12.06 5.01 9.53
CA GLN A 195 -13.25 5.85 9.40
C GLN A 195 -12.95 7.28 8.95
N SER A 196 -11.87 7.89 9.47
CA SER A 196 -11.45 9.26 9.11
C SER A 196 -10.97 9.42 7.66
N LYS A 197 -10.72 8.32 6.94
CA LYS A 197 -10.33 8.30 5.53
C LYS A 197 -11.42 7.72 4.61
N CYS A 198 -12.52 7.25 5.20
CA CYS A 198 -13.67 6.80 4.43
C CYS A 198 -14.56 7.97 4.05
N ASN A 199 -15.04 7.97 2.83
CA ASN A 199 -15.97 8.96 2.32
C ASN A 199 -17.23 8.25 1.86
N PHE A 200 -18.40 8.77 2.29
CA PHE A 200 -19.69 8.17 2.01
C PHE A 200 -20.60 9.17 1.26
N ASN A 201 -21.41 8.63 0.36
CA ASN A 201 -22.43 9.39 -0.39
C ASN A 201 -21.84 10.58 -1.14
N ILE A 202 -20.67 10.44 -1.77
CA ILE A 202 -20.01 11.49 -2.53
C ILE A 202 -20.26 11.33 -4.03
N GLU A 203 -20.31 12.43 -4.75
CA GLU A 203 -20.51 12.47 -6.22
C GLU A 203 -19.20 12.51 -7.00
N GLU A 204 -18.11 12.84 -6.33
CA GLU A 204 -16.76 12.89 -6.90
C GLU A 204 -15.78 12.23 -5.95
N ILE A 205 -14.83 11.46 -6.50
CA ILE A 205 -13.90 10.66 -5.73
C ILE A 205 -12.47 10.88 -6.23
N PRO A 206 -11.53 11.26 -5.36
CA PRO A 206 -10.12 11.20 -5.67
C PRO A 206 -9.64 9.74 -5.61
N ILE A 207 -9.12 9.23 -6.72
CA ILE A 207 -8.59 7.88 -6.84
C ILE A 207 -7.44 7.84 -7.85
N LEU A 208 -6.33 7.19 -7.50
CA LEU A 208 -5.19 6.97 -8.39
C LEU A 208 -4.66 8.24 -9.08
N GLY A 209 -4.76 9.41 -8.40
CA GLY A 209 -4.27 10.68 -8.91
C GLY A 209 -5.24 11.44 -9.82
N VAL A 210 -6.45 10.93 -10.00
CA VAL A 210 -7.53 11.61 -10.74
C VAL A 210 -8.76 11.78 -9.84
N ILE A 211 -9.64 12.69 -10.23
CA ILE A 211 -10.97 12.86 -9.66
C ILE A 211 -11.98 12.29 -10.67
N VAL A 212 -12.76 11.30 -10.23
CA VAL A 212 -13.81 10.68 -11.04
C VAL A 212 -15.17 11.06 -10.48
N GLY A 213 -16.07 11.55 -11.31
CA GLY A 213 -17.44 11.89 -10.92
C GLY A 213 -18.11 12.78 -11.94
N LYS A 214 -19.43 12.93 -11.81
CA LYS A 214 -20.26 13.75 -12.72
C LYS A 214 -20.06 13.42 -14.21
N GLY A 215 -19.76 12.15 -14.52
CA GLY A 215 -19.50 11.72 -15.89
C GLY A 215 -18.14 12.16 -16.46
N GLN A 216 -17.24 12.65 -15.63
CA GLN A 216 -15.94 13.18 -16.05
C GLN A 216 -14.79 12.53 -15.24
N VAL A 217 -13.62 12.56 -15.85
CA VAL A 217 -12.34 12.22 -15.21
C VAL A 217 -11.45 13.44 -15.32
N GLN A 218 -10.99 13.94 -14.19
CA GLN A 218 -10.18 15.15 -14.11
C GLN A 218 -8.89 14.86 -13.34
N MET A 219 -7.81 15.55 -13.69
CA MET A 219 -6.57 15.49 -12.91
C MET A 219 -6.78 16.16 -11.54
N GLU A 220 -6.26 15.58 -10.47
CA GLU A 220 -6.27 16.23 -9.16
C GLU A 220 -5.61 17.60 -9.21
N THR A 221 -6.23 18.60 -8.56
CA THR A 221 -5.77 20.00 -8.55
C THR A 221 -4.31 20.15 -8.15
N ASN A 222 -3.86 19.36 -7.16
CA ASN A 222 -2.47 19.36 -6.71
C ASN A 222 -1.50 18.89 -7.80
N LYS A 223 -1.94 17.97 -8.66
CA LYS A 223 -1.13 17.45 -9.77
C LYS A 223 -1.07 18.49 -10.90
N VAL A 224 -2.19 19.16 -11.18
CA VAL A 224 -2.22 20.30 -12.14
C VAL A 224 -1.28 21.42 -11.68
N LYS A 225 -1.32 21.74 -10.38
CA LYS A 225 -0.41 22.72 -9.80
C LYS A 225 1.04 22.31 -9.97
N ALA A 226 1.38 21.03 -9.67
CA ALA A 226 2.74 20.51 -9.83
C ALA A 226 3.25 20.64 -11.27
N VAL A 227 2.39 20.41 -12.28
CA VAL A 227 2.77 20.63 -13.70
C VAL A 227 3.03 22.11 -13.98
N LYS A 228 2.14 23.01 -13.52
CA LYS A 228 2.30 24.45 -13.75
C LYS A 228 3.56 25.03 -13.10
N GLU A 229 3.94 24.50 -11.95
CA GLU A 229 5.11 24.92 -11.17
C GLU A 229 6.37 24.10 -11.50
N TRP A 230 6.31 23.22 -12.51
CA TRP A 230 7.44 22.38 -12.89
C TRP A 230 8.59 23.26 -13.40
N LYS A 231 9.75 23.10 -12.79
CA LYS A 231 10.94 23.82 -13.23
C LYS A 231 11.37 23.35 -14.61
N THR A 232 11.84 24.27 -15.45
CA THR A 232 12.40 23.94 -16.76
C THR A 232 13.50 22.88 -16.59
N PRO A 233 13.38 21.70 -17.24
CA PRO A 233 14.39 20.68 -17.16
C PRO A 233 15.73 21.14 -17.71
N THR A 234 16.80 20.87 -16.99
CA THR A 234 18.19 21.18 -17.39
C THR A 234 18.99 19.92 -17.73
N LYS A 235 18.47 18.73 -17.38
CA LYS A 235 19.12 17.44 -17.60
C LYS A 235 18.15 16.44 -18.24
N ILE A 236 18.68 15.48 -18.99
CA ILE A 236 17.88 14.44 -19.66
C ILE A 236 16.95 13.70 -18.68
N LYS A 237 17.46 13.32 -17.49
CA LYS A 237 16.65 12.65 -16.45
C LYS A 237 15.46 13.49 -15.97
N GLU A 238 15.59 14.81 -15.96
CA GLU A 238 14.51 15.71 -15.55
C GLU A 238 13.43 15.80 -16.65
N VAL A 239 13.84 15.72 -17.93
CA VAL A 239 12.92 15.61 -19.08
C VAL A 239 12.17 14.27 -19.01
N GLU A 240 12.87 13.16 -18.81
CA GLU A 240 12.26 11.83 -18.65
C GLU A 240 11.26 11.81 -17.51
N SER A 241 11.60 12.42 -16.38
CA SER A 241 10.74 12.54 -15.21
C SER A 241 9.47 13.35 -15.52
N PHE A 242 9.59 14.48 -16.20
CA PHE A 242 8.46 15.29 -16.62
C PHE A 242 7.56 14.55 -17.61
N LEU A 243 8.14 13.92 -18.62
CA LEU A 243 7.40 13.14 -19.62
C LEU A 243 6.70 11.94 -18.97
N GLY A 244 7.36 11.22 -18.07
CA GLY A 244 6.76 10.12 -17.32
C GLY A 244 5.55 10.59 -16.51
N PHE A 245 5.66 11.73 -15.84
CA PHE A 245 4.55 12.34 -15.09
C PHE A 245 3.41 12.79 -16.02
N ALA A 246 3.72 13.52 -17.10
CA ALA A 246 2.72 14.03 -18.03
C ALA A 246 1.97 12.90 -18.79
N ASN A 247 2.70 11.86 -19.22
CA ASN A 247 2.12 10.73 -19.94
C ASN A 247 1.16 9.87 -19.07
N PHE A 248 1.31 9.90 -17.75
CA PHE A 248 0.37 9.22 -16.85
C PHE A 248 -1.05 9.80 -16.95
N TYR A 249 -1.19 11.07 -17.31
CA TYR A 249 -2.46 11.80 -17.39
C TYR A 249 -2.97 12.02 -18.84
N ARG A 250 -2.29 11.44 -19.81
CA ARG A 250 -2.68 11.51 -21.22
C ARG A 250 -3.76 10.45 -21.59
#